data_bc95c1cb5136b44a47d35714a1afba26
#
_entry.id   bc95c1cb5136b44a47d35714a1afba26
#
_cell.length_a   1.000
_cell.length_b   1.000
_cell.length_c   1.000
_cell.angle_alpha   90.00
_cell.angle_beta   90.00
_cell.angle_gamma   90.00
#
_symmetry.space_group_name_H-M   'P 1'
#
loop_
_entity.id
_entity.type
_entity.pdbx_description
1 polymer ?
#
loop_
_entity_poly.entity_id
_entity_poly.type
_entity_poly.pdbx_seq_one_letter_code
_entity_poly.pdbx_strand_id
1 'polypeptide(L)'
;VTISEPPVKDRQDYDGRSPFPGAEQHPPANGVQVGLTAAIVVLPFIALVVAIFASWGQGIALTDLLLAAIFYVVTGLGVTIGFHRLLTHGSFTARPWLRVVLAVAGSMGFQGNVLDWVAVHRRHHAFTDRPGDPHSPYRYGTGLRGQLRGLAHAHLGWLFSDDRTPITRYAPDLLADRAMSRVARAFPALCALSLTLPFLLGWAISGTLYGALTAFLWAGLIRVALLQHVTWSVNSLCHVIGSRPFRTRRHDRSTNLWPLALLSFGESWHNGHHSEPTCARHGLQRGQLDPSAAMIRLFERLGWASDVHWPDPARILRRRARAPVIDSSDDRYR
;
A
#
# COMPACT_ATOMS: atom_id res chain seq x y z
N VAL A 1 -0.21 -11.17 16.11
CA VAL A 1 -0.83 -12.48 15.78
C VAL A 1 0.14 -13.23 14.92
N THR A 2 0.75 -14.28 15.47
CA THR A 2 1.65 -15.18 14.72
C THR A 2 0.75 -16.17 13.96
N ILE A 3 0.53 -15.93 12.67
CA ILE A 3 -0.15 -16.89 11.82
C ILE A 3 0.85 -18.02 11.53
N SER A 4 0.62 -19.22 12.07
CA SER A 4 1.41 -20.40 11.78
C SER A 4 1.31 -20.73 10.29
N GLU A 5 2.46 -20.94 9.65
CA GLU A 5 2.53 -21.28 8.22
C GLU A 5 1.98 -22.70 8.02
N PRO A 6 1.00 -22.91 7.12
CA PRO A 6 0.68 -24.27 6.67
C PRO A 6 1.84 -24.83 5.83
N PRO A 7 2.07 -26.14 5.84
CA PRO A 7 3.08 -26.77 4.99
C PRO A 7 2.79 -26.47 3.52
N VAL A 8 3.74 -25.89 2.83
CA VAL A 8 3.64 -25.57 1.39
C VAL A 8 4.16 -26.75 0.60
N LYS A 9 3.31 -27.37 -0.23
CA LYS A 9 3.74 -28.29 -1.28
C LYS A 9 4.63 -27.55 -2.29
N ASP A 10 5.65 -28.23 -2.78
CA ASP A 10 6.59 -27.65 -3.76
C ASP A 10 5.88 -27.24 -5.07
N ARG A 11 6.49 -26.31 -5.81
CA ARG A 11 5.98 -25.74 -7.08
C ARG A 11 5.63 -26.80 -8.15
N GLN A 12 6.17 -28.01 -8.06
CA GLN A 12 5.98 -29.08 -9.05
C GLN A 12 4.57 -29.69 -9.02
N ASP A 13 3.82 -29.52 -7.92
CA ASP A 13 2.50 -30.14 -7.73
C ASP A 13 1.33 -29.18 -7.98
N TYR A 14 1.58 -27.96 -8.48
CA TYR A 14 0.51 -26.99 -8.72
C TYR A 14 -0.10 -27.18 -10.12
N ASP A 15 -1.22 -27.90 -10.19
CA ASP A 15 -1.94 -28.22 -11.43
C ASP A 15 -2.78 -27.07 -12.03
N GLY A 16 -2.73 -25.89 -11.42
CA GLY A 16 -3.49 -24.71 -11.83
C GLY A 16 -5.00 -24.76 -11.54
N ARG A 17 -5.51 -25.87 -10.98
CA ARG A 17 -6.93 -26.10 -10.69
C ARG A 17 -7.28 -25.86 -9.23
N SER A 18 -6.31 -25.93 -8.33
CA SER A 18 -6.50 -25.62 -6.92
C SER A 18 -6.34 -24.12 -6.64
N PRO A 19 -7.06 -23.53 -5.67
CA PRO A 19 -6.84 -22.16 -5.27
C PRO A 19 -5.41 -21.99 -4.76
N PHE A 20 -4.81 -20.83 -5.00
CA PHE A 20 -3.51 -20.50 -4.42
C PHE A 20 -3.52 -20.71 -2.90
N PRO A 21 -2.42 -21.17 -2.29
CA PRO A 21 -2.33 -21.29 -0.85
C PRO A 21 -2.80 -20.04 -0.14
N GLY A 22 -3.74 -20.19 0.80
CA GLY A 22 -4.29 -19.05 1.55
C GLY A 22 -5.40 -18.25 0.85
N ALA A 23 -5.79 -18.58 -0.40
CA ALA A 23 -6.97 -18.05 -1.06
C ALA A 23 -8.21 -18.89 -0.77
N GLU A 24 -9.39 -18.26 -0.89
CA GLU A 24 -10.67 -18.93 -1.05
C GLU A 24 -11.09 -18.87 -2.51
N GLN A 25 -11.72 -19.96 -3.00
CA GLN A 25 -12.42 -19.91 -4.28
C GLN A 25 -13.71 -19.12 -4.09
N HIS A 26 -13.81 -18.02 -4.80
CA HIS A 26 -15.06 -17.30 -4.94
C HIS A 26 -15.54 -17.42 -6.40
N PRO A 27 -16.84 -17.30 -6.67
CA PRO A 27 -17.30 -17.12 -8.03
C PRO A 27 -16.55 -15.94 -8.66
N PRO A 28 -16.25 -16.01 -9.97
CA PRO A 28 -15.56 -14.91 -10.66
C PRO A 28 -16.26 -13.58 -10.41
N ALA A 29 -15.48 -12.50 -10.34
CA ALA A 29 -16.02 -11.17 -10.12
C ALA A 29 -17.12 -10.89 -11.17
N ASN A 30 -18.29 -10.43 -10.71
CA ASN A 30 -19.36 -10.09 -11.65
C ASN A 30 -18.98 -8.86 -12.49
N GLY A 31 -19.65 -8.69 -13.65
CA GLY A 31 -19.32 -7.60 -14.57
C GLY A 31 -19.38 -6.20 -13.96
N VAL A 32 -20.20 -5.98 -12.93
CA VAL A 32 -20.28 -4.72 -12.20
C VAL A 32 -19.01 -4.48 -11.40
N GLN A 33 -18.52 -5.48 -10.68
CA GLN A 33 -17.28 -5.36 -9.89
C GLN A 33 -16.08 -5.10 -10.79
N VAL A 34 -15.97 -5.84 -11.92
CA VAL A 34 -14.92 -5.62 -12.92
C VAL A 34 -15.02 -4.21 -13.51
N GLY A 35 -16.23 -3.77 -13.87
CA GLY A 35 -16.47 -2.43 -14.39
C GLY A 35 -16.10 -1.31 -13.42
N LEU A 36 -16.46 -1.45 -12.14
CA LEU A 36 -16.09 -0.48 -11.10
C LEU A 36 -14.58 -0.43 -10.90
N THR A 37 -13.90 -1.58 -10.83
CA THR A 37 -12.44 -1.64 -10.73
C THR A 37 -11.78 -0.99 -11.94
N ALA A 38 -12.24 -1.29 -13.14
CA ALA A 38 -11.75 -0.68 -14.37
C ALA A 38 -11.96 0.84 -14.37
N ALA A 39 -13.13 1.31 -13.94
CA ALA A 39 -13.42 2.73 -13.83
C ALA A 39 -12.46 3.43 -12.85
N ILE A 40 -12.20 2.85 -11.67
CA ILE A 40 -11.26 3.40 -10.68
C ILE A 40 -9.84 3.50 -11.26
N VAL A 41 -9.45 2.57 -12.14
CA VAL A 41 -8.11 2.59 -12.77
C VAL A 41 -8.05 3.55 -13.96
N VAL A 42 -9.10 3.60 -14.80
CA VAL A 42 -9.06 4.31 -16.10
C VAL A 42 -9.50 5.76 -15.99
N LEU A 43 -10.57 6.06 -15.22
CA LEU A 43 -11.11 7.42 -15.13
C LEU A 43 -10.09 8.48 -14.71
N PRO A 44 -9.14 8.22 -13.78
CA PRO A 44 -8.14 9.22 -13.43
C PRO A 44 -7.19 9.59 -14.58
N PHE A 45 -6.91 8.67 -15.51
CA PHE A 45 -6.11 9.01 -16.70
C PHE A 45 -6.88 9.89 -17.66
N ILE A 46 -8.19 9.61 -17.85
CA ILE A 46 -9.08 10.49 -18.61
C ILE A 46 -9.14 11.86 -17.94
N ALA A 47 -9.30 11.88 -16.60
CA ALA A 47 -9.31 13.10 -15.82
C ALA A 47 -8.03 13.91 -15.97
N LEU A 48 -6.86 13.24 -16.01
CA LEU A 48 -5.58 13.92 -16.24
C LEU A 48 -5.54 14.60 -17.62
N VAL A 49 -5.98 13.91 -18.66
CA VAL A 49 -6.05 14.50 -20.01
C VAL A 49 -6.99 15.71 -20.02
N VAL A 50 -8.19 15.57 -19.45
CA VAL A 50 -9.16 16.67 -19.33
C VAL A 50 -8.60 17.84 -18.52
N ALA A 51 -7.92 17.56 -17.40
CA ALA A 51 -7.33 18.60 -16.54
C ALA A 51 -6.19 19.36 -17.26
N ILE A 52 -5.37 18.67 -18.04
CA ILE A 52 -4.33 19.30 -18.86
C ILE A 52 -4.95 20.28 -19.86
N PHE A 53 -5.97 19.84 -20.60
CA PHE A 53 -6.68 20.72 -21.54
C PHE A 53 -7.41 21.87 -20.85
N ALA A 54 -8.09 21.61 -19.73
CA ALA A 54 -8.78 22.66 -18.97
C ALA A 54 -7.81 23.71 -18.39
N SER A 55 -6.60 23.30 -18.02
CA SER A 55 -5.57 24.21 -17.48
C SER A 55 -4.67 24.83 -18.56
N TRP A 56 -4.85 24.46 -19.84
CA TRP A 56 -4.00 24.92 -20.93
C TRP A 56 -4.08 26.43 -21.11
N GLY A 57 -2.93 27.09 -21.07
CA GLY A 57 -2.84 28.56 -21.19
C GLY A 57 -3.22 29.35 -19.94
N GLN A 58 -3.86 28.72 -18.94
CA GLN A 58 -4.22 29.39 -17.68
C GLN A 58 -3.38 28.93 -16.48
N GLY A 59 -2.69 27.78 -16.63
CA GLY A 59 -1.96 27.13 -15.54
C GLY A 59 -2.87 26.39 -14.57
N ILE A 60 -2.28 25.77 -13.57
CA ILE A 60 -3.00 25.07 -12.48
C ILE A 60 -3.16 26.06 -11.32
N ALA A 61 -4.37 26.23 -10.83
CA ALA A 61 -4.62 27.13 -9.70
C ALA A 61 -3.90 26.63 -8.43
N LEU A 62 -3.32 27.55 -7.66
CA LEU A 62 -2.67 27.22 -6.39
C LEU A 62 -3.63 26.48 -5.44
N THR A 63 -4.90 26.85 -5.45
CA THR A 63 -5.96 26.17 -4.69
C THR A 63 -6.05 24.67 -5.02
N ASP A 64 -6.01 24.32 -6.31
CA ASP A 64 -6.09 22.94 -6.76
C ASP A 64 -4.88 22.12 -6.29
N LEU A 65 -3.68 22.71 -6.37
CA LEU A 65 -2.45 22.09 -5.89
C LEU A 65 -2.45 21.90 -4.38
N LEU A 66 -2.89 22.92 -3.62
CA LEU A 66 -2.95 22.84 -2.17
C LEU A 66 -3.98 21.80 -1.70
N LEU A 67 -5.18 21.80 -2.29
CA LEU A 67 -6.19 20.78 -2.01
C LEU A 67 -5.67 19.37 -2.38
N ALA A 68 -5.05 19.20 -3.55
CA ALA A 68 -4.47 17.93 -3.95
C ALA A 68 -3.41 17.45 -2.95
N ALA A 69 -2.51 18.34 -2.52
CA ALA A 69 -1.47 18.02 -1.53
C ALA A 69 -2.07 17.65 -0.16
N ILE A 70 -3.05 18.42 0.34
CA ILE A 70 -3.71 18.14 1.63
C ILE A 70 -4.41 16.78 1.59
N PHE A 71 -5.24 16.53 0.56
CA PHE A 71 -5.94 15.26 0.44
C PHE A 71 -4.99 14.09 0.22
N TYR A 72 -3.90 14.29 -0.53
CA TYR A 72 -2.85 13.28 -0.72
C TYR A 72 -2.21 12.88 0.62
N VAL A 73 -1.80 13.89 1.41
CA VAL A 73 -1.15 13.66 2.71
C VAL A 73 -2.13 12.98 3.68
N VAL A 74 -3.35 13.51 3.82
CA VAL A 74 -4.34 12.96 4.77
C VAL A 74 -4.67 11.51 4.43
N THR A 75 -5.00 11.22 3.17
CA THR A 75 -5.39 9.86 2.77
C THR A 75 -4.20 8.92 2.70
N GLY A 76 -3.02 9.41 2.29
CA GLY A 76 -1.78 8.65 2.30
C GLY A 76 -1.35 8.24 3.71
N LEU A 77 -1.37 9.16 4.68
CA LEU A 77 -1.11 8.83 6.09
C LEU A 77 -2.18 7.90 6.68
N GLY A 78 -3.45 8.02 6.24
CA GLY A 78 -4.50 7.07 6.59
C GLY A 78 -4.17 5.65 6.16
N VAL A 79 -3.63 5.45 4.97
CA VAL A 79 -3.17 4.14 4.48
C VAL A 79 -1.90 3.70 5.22
N THR A 80 -0.88 4.54 5.24
CA THR A 80 0.47 4.13 5.70
C THR A 80 0.57 4.01 7.22
N ILE A 81 -0.07 4.90 7.98
CA ILE A 81 -0.13 4.82 9.44
C ILE A 81 -1.31 3.97 9.89
N GLY A 82 -2.51 4.24 9.34
CA GLY A 82 -3.74 3.59 9.78
C GLY A 82 -3.84 2.14 9.35
N PHE A 83 -3.96 1.89 8.05
CA PHE A 83 -4.13 0.53 7.53
C PHE A 83 -2.88 -0.33 7.77
N HIS A 84 -1.71 0.20 7.43
CA HIS A 84 -0.49 -0.57 7.40
C HIS A 84 0.13 -0.73 8.80
N ARG A 85 0.68 0.36 9.38
CA ARG A 85 1.47 0.25 10.63
C ARG A 85 0.60 -0.06 11.84
N LEU A 86 -0.59 0.57 11.96
CA LEU A 86 -1.47 0.38 13.12
C LEU A 86 -2.28 -0.92 13.02
N LEU A 87 -3.14 -1.04 11.98
CA LEU A 87 -4.14 -2.11 11.90
C LEU A 87 -3.60 -3.43 11.37
N THR A 88 -2.59 -3.41 10.48
CA THR A 88 -1.97 -4.63 9.99
C THR A 88 -0.92 -5.17 10.93
N HIS A 89 0.05 -4.32 11.30
CA HIS A 89 1.27 -4.75 12.00
C HIS A 89 1.29 -4.49 13.50
N GLY A 90 0.34 -3.70 14.01
CA GLY A 90 0.30 -3.37 15.44
C GLY A 90 1.56 -2.66 15.92
N SER A 91 2.14 -1.79 15.07
CA SER A 91 3.41 -1.09 15.37
C SER A 91 3.30 -0.13 16.56
N PHE A 92 2.09 0.19 16.98
CA PHE A 92 1.77 1.00 18.14
C PHE A 92 0.31 0.81 18.54
N THR A 93 -0.06 1.26 19.75
CA THR A 93 -1.44 1.37 20.21
C THR A 93 -1.93 2.79 19.99
N ALA A 94 -3.16 2.98 19.46
CA ALA A 94 -3.75 4.29 19.24
C ALA A 94 -5.01 4.49 20.09
N ARG A 95 -5.29 5.74 20.48
CA ARG A 95 -6.59 6.09 21.09
C ARG A 95 -7.73 5.70 20.15
N PRO A 96 -8.90 5.26 20.66
CA PRO A 96 -10.01 4.75 19.84
C PRO A 96 -10.44 5.72 18.73
N TRP A 97 -10.52 7.03 19.02
CA TRP A 97 -10.89 8.03 18.02
C TRP A 97 -9.84 8.16 16.90
N LEU A 98 -8.53 8.15 17.25
CA LEU A 98 -7.46 8.24 16.26
C LEU A 98 -7.47 7.02 15.32
N ARG A 99 -7.71 5.83 15.88
CA ARG A 99 -7.85 4.60 15.11
C ARG A 99 -8.96 4.70 14.05
N VAL A 100 -10.13 5.26 14.43
CA VAL A 100 -11.23 5.49 13.50
C VAL A 100 -10.89 6.56 12.46
N VAL A 101 -10.32 7.69 12.88
CA VAL A 101 -9.92 8.78 11.97
C VAL A 101 -8.92 8.29 10.92
N LEU A 102 -7.91 7.52 11.33
CA LEU A 102 -6.93 6.96 10.41
C LEU A 102 -7.57 5.93 9.45
N ALA A 103 -8.50 5.11 9.94
CA ALA A 103 -9.22 4.15 9.11
C ALA A 103 -10.13 4.84 8.08
N VAL A 104 -10.82 5.91 8.46
CA VAL A 104 -11.64 6.75 7.57
C VAL A 104 -10.74 7.41 6.51
N ALA A 105 -9.65 8.05 6.92
CA ALA A 105 -8.72 8.70 6.00
C ALA A 105 -8.12 7.70 5.00
N GLY A 106 -7.72 6.50 5.45
CA GLY A 106 -7.21 5.44 4.58
C GLY A 106 -8.25 4.95 3.57
N SER A 107 -9.52 4.80 4.00
CA SER A 107 -10.64 4.43 3.12
C SER A 107 -10.87 5.47 2.02
N MET A 108 -10.70 6.76 2.32
CA MET A 108 -10.77 7.85 1.34
C MET A 108 -9.61 7.82 0.31
N GLY A 109 -8.60 6.98 0.51
CA GLY A 109 -7.49 6.75 -0.41
C GLY A 109 -7.82 5.82 -1.59
N PHE A 110 -9.04 5.25 -1.66
CA PHE A 110 -9.47 4.31 -2.70
C PHE A 110 -8.59 3.05 -2.81
N GLN A 111 -8.03 2.60 -1.69
CA GLN A 111 -7.17 1.40 -1.63
C GLN A 111 -7.93 0.11 -1.30
N GLY A 112 -9.26 0.13 -1.33
CA GLY A 112 -10.13 -0.90 -0.79
C GLY A 112 -10.62 -0.58 0.62
N ASN A 113 -11.61 -1.33 1.12
CA ASN A 113 -12.04 -1.16 2.51
C ASN A 113 -10.97 -1.69 3.48
N VAL A 114 -11.01 -1.21 4.72
CA VAL A 114 -9.98 -1.48 5.72
C VAL A 114 -9.81 -2.98 6.04
N LEU A 115 -10.88 -3.77 6.01
CA LEU A 115 -10.80 -5.20 6.33
C LEU A 115 -10.13 -5.99 5.20
N ASP A 116 -10.52 -5.73 3.95
CA ASP A 116 -9.92 -6.36 2.77
C ASP A 116 -8.44 -5.98 2.64
N TRP A 117 -8.12 -4.69 2.80
CA TRP A 117 -6.75 -4.21 2.69
C TRP A 117 -5.82 -4.89 3.69
N VAL A 118 -6.22 -4.92 4.97
CA VAL A 118 -5.43 -5.56 6.04
C VAL A 118 -5.30 -7.06 5.81
N ALA A 119 -6.39 -7.74 5.41
CA ALA A 119 -6.37 -9.16 5.12
C ALA A 119 -5.40 -9.50 3.98
N VAL A 120 -5.49 -8.76 2.86
CA VAL A 120 -4.60 -8.94 1.70
C VAL A 120 -3.14 -8.72 2.10
N HIS A 121 -2.86 -7.67 2.85
CA HIS A 121 -1.49 -7.35 3.25
C HIS A 121 -0.90 -8.36 4.25
N ARG A 122 -1.68 -8.84 5.22
CA ARG A 122 -1.26 -9.93 6.12
C ARG A 122 -1.00 -11.24 5.37
N ARG A 123 -1.81 -11.55 4.35
CA ARG A 123 -1.58 -12.68 3.47
C ARG A 123 -0.31 -12.50 2.65
N HIS A 124 -0.05 -11.29 2.11
CA HIS A 124 1.21 -10.97 1.45
C HIS A 124 2.41 -11.27 2.35
N HIS A 125 2.43 -10.79 3.60
CA HIS A 125 3.51 -11.10 4.54
C HIS A 125 3.65 -12.59 4.88
N ALA A 126 2.55 -13.34 4.88
CA ALA A 126 2.60 -14.80 5.09
C ALA A 126 3.23 -15.55 3.90
N PHE A 127 3.05 -15.04 2.69
CA PHE A 127 3.45 -15.70 1.45
C PHE A 127 4.40 -14.89 0.57
N THR A 128 5.06 -13.87 1.09
CA THR A 128 5.88 -12.92 0.31
C THR A 128 6.70 -13.61 -0.78
N ASP A 129 6.48 -13.21 -2.02
CA ASP A 129 7.19 -13.63 -3.24
C ASP A 129 7.17 -15.14 -3.54
N ARG A 130 6.19 -15.87 -2.99
CA ARG A 130 5.97 -17.30 -3.25
C ARG A 130 4.51 -17.58 -3.63
N PRO A 131 4.17 -18.80 -4.10
CA PRO A 131 2.77 -19.18 -4.35
C PRO A 131 1.89 -18.90 -3.12
N GLY A 132 0.78 -18.19 -3.32
CA GLY A 132 -0.08 -17.69 -2.25
C GLY A 132 -0.01 -16.19 -2.02
N ASP A 133 1.05 -15.52 -2.45
CA ASP A 133 1.14 -14.06 -2.43
C ASP A 133 0.14 -13.45 -3.43
N PRO A 134 -0.80 -12.58 -2.99
CA PRO A 134 -1.81 -12.02 -3.89
C PRO A 134 -1.23 -11.14 -5.00
N HIS A 135 -0.09 -10.48 -4.78
CA HIS A 135 0.50 -9.53 -5.72
C HIS A 135 2.01 -9.69 -5.94
N SER A 136 2.52 -10.94 -5.92
CA SER A 136 3.93 -11.17 -6.22
C SER A 136 4.28 -10.88 -7.69
N PRO A 137 5.36 -10.12 -7.95
CA PRO A 137 5.90 -9.96 -9.31
C PRO A 137 6.55 -11.22 -9.86
N TYR A 138 6.72 -12.26 -9.04
CA TYR A 138 7.34 -13.54 -9.42
C TYR A 138 6.33 -14.66 -9.73
N ARG A 139 5.03 -14.34 -9.74
CA ARG A 139 3.94 -15.28 -9.98
C ARG A 139 4.07 -16.07 -11.28
N TYR A 140 4.62 -15.48 -12.33
CA TYR A 140 4.72 -16.07 -13.68
C TYR A 140 6.14 -16.53 -14.06
N GLY A 141 7.04 -16.70 -13.09
CA GLY A 141 8.41 -17.16 -13.28
C GLY A 141 9.42 -16.03 -13.45
N THR A 142 10.70 -16.40 -13.69
CA THR A 142 11.86 -15.50 -13.65
C THR A 142 12.38 -15.05 -15.03
N GLY A 143 11.90 -15.65 -16.13
CA GLY A 143 12.24 -15.19 -17.49
C GLY A 143 11.63 -13.82 -17.78
N LEU A 144 12.17 -13.09 -18.76
CA LEU A 144 11.78 -11.71 -19.07
C LEU A 144 10.25 -11.53 -19.24
N ARG A 145 9.60 -12.39 -20.01
CA ARG A 145 8.12 -12.36 -20.17
C ARG A 145 7.40 -12.62 -18.86
N GLY A 146 7.90 -13.56 -18.05
CA GLY A 146 7.34 -13.87 -16.72
C GLY A 146 7.48 -12.69 -15.77
N GLN A 147 8.62 -12.02 -15.76
CA GLN A 147 8.86 -10.82 -14.94
C GLN A 147 7.98 -9.64 -15.35
N LEU A 148 7.87 -9.34 -16.65
CA LEU A 148 7.00 -8.26 -17.15
C LEU A 148 5.53 -8.52 -16.80
N ARG A 149 5.06 -9.76 -17.05
CA ARG A 149 3.69 -10.16 -16.67
C ARG A 149 3.48 -10.12 -15.16
N GLY A 150 4.49 -10.54 -14.39
CA GLY A 150 4.49 -10.50 -12.94
C GLY A 150 4.44 -9.07 -12.39
N LEU A 151 5.23 -8.16 -12.94
CA LEU A 151 5.18 -6.75 -12.59
C LEU A 151 3.82 -6.12 -12.90
N ALA A 152 3.26 -6.38 -14.08
CA ALA A 152 1.93 -5.92 -14.44
C ALA A 152 0.85 -6.49 -13.50
N HIS A 153 0.99 -7.78 -13.11
CA HIS A 153 0.10 -8.38 -12.13
C HIS A 153 0.25 -7.73 -10.75
N ALA A 154 1.47 -7.59 -10.23
CA ALA A 154 1.70 -7.02 -8.91
C ALA A 154 1.28 -5.54 -8.83
N HIS A 155 1.36 -4.81 -9.93
CA HIS A 155 0.95 -3.41 -10.00
C HIS A 155 -0.57 -3.24 -10.11
N LEU A 156 -1.22 -3.92 -11.08
CA LEU A 156 -2.64 -3.73 -11.41
C LEU A 156 -3.42 -5.03 -11.50
N GLY A 157 -2.83 -6.09 -12.07
CA GLY A 157 -3.56 -7.29 -12.47
C GLY A 157 -4.18 -8.05 -11.30
N TRP A 158 -3.62 -7.95 -10.11
CA TRP A 158 -4.15 -8.59 -8.90
C TRP A 158 -5.54 -8.05 -8.52
N LEU A 159 -5.86 -6.80 -8.86
CA LEU A 159 -7.18 -6.20 -8.62
C LEU A 159 -8.30 -6.89 -9.41
N PHE A 160 -7.95 -7.52 -10.54
CA PHE A 160 -8.86 -8.24 -11.43
C PHE A 160 -8.78 -9.76 -11.26
N SER A 161 -8.03 -10.22 -10.26
CA SER A 161 -7.88 -11.65 -9.98
C SER A 161 -9.08 -12.17 -9.20
N ASP A 162 -9.50 -13.42 -9.52
CA ASP A 162 -10.50 -14.15 -8.74
C ASP A 162 -9.92 -14.72 -7.43
N ASP A 163 -8.62 -14.53 -7.21
CA ASP A 163 -7.86 -14.99 -6.05
C ASP A 163 -8.16 -14.09 -4.82
N ARG A 164 -9.27 -14.38 -4.11
CA ARG A 164 -9.73 -13.59 -2.97
C ARG A 164 -9.03 -14.00 -1.67
N THR A 165 -8.83 -13.02 -0.80
CA THR A 165 -8.25 -13.24 0.52
C THR A 165 -9.35 -13.30 1.58
N PRO A 166 -9.50 -14.43 2.32
CA PRO A 166 -10.53 -14.55 3.35
C PRO A 166 -10.25 -13.67 4.55
N ILE A 167 -11.13 -12.69 4.80
CA ILE A 167 -11.03 -11.77 5.94
C ILE A 167 -11.10 -12.56 7.26
N THR A 168 -11.94 -13.58 7.32
CA THR A 168 -12.12 -14.46 8.50
C THR A 168 -10.82 -15.12 8.95
N ARG A 169 -9.90 -15.37 8.01
CA ARG A 169 -8.59 -15.99 8.29
C ARG A 169 -7.51 -14.94 8.59
N TYR A 170 -7.46 -13.85 7.83
CA TYR A 170 -6.33 -12.92 7.89
C TYR A 170 -6.59 -11.65 8.70
N ALA A 171 -7.86 -11.29 8.95
CA ALA A 171 -8.24 -10.14 9.76
C ALA A 171 -9.43 -10.42 10.69
N PRO A 172 -9.47 -11.57 11.42
CA PRO A 172 -10.59 -11.91 12.31
C PRO A 172 -10.74 -10.91 13.47
N ASP A 173 -9.63 -10.35 13.94
CA ASP A 173 -9.57 -9.31 14.97
C ASP A 173 -10.29 -8.03 14.53
N LEU A 174 -10.07 -7.59 13.29
CA LEU A 174 -10.74 -6.40 12.75
C LEU A 174 -12.19 -6.68 12.36
N LEU A 175 -12.50 -7.90 11.93
CA LEU A 175 -13.86 -8.33 11.64
C LEU A 175 -14.73 -8.30 12.92
N ALA A 176 -14.18 -8.69 14.06
CA ALA A 176 -14.82 -8.63 15.37
C ALA A 176 -14.92 -7.20 15.91
N ASP A 177 -14.11 -6.25 15.43
CA ASP A 177 -14.15 -4.86 15.84
C ASP A 177 -15.33 -4.12 15.19
N ARG A 178 -16.30 -3.73 16.00
CA ARG A 178 -17.51 -3.02 15.53
C ARG A 178 -17.19 -1.69 14.83
N ALA A 179 -16.15 -0.96 15.27
CA ALA A 179 -15.77 0.32 14.68
C ALA A 179 -15.18 0.10 13.29
N MET A 180 -14.24 -0.83 13.13
CA MET A 180 -13.62 -1.17 11.85
C MET A 180 -14.65 -1.74 10.87
N SER A 181 -15.55 -2.61 11.33
CA SER A 181 -16.65 -3.14 10.51
C SER A 181 -17.63 -2.05 10.03
N ARG A 182 -17.86 -0.98 10.82
CA ARG A 182 -18.67 0.18 10.40
C ARG A 182 -17.93 1.01 9.33
N VAL A 183 -16.63 1.29 9.54
CA VAL A 183 -15.80 2.00 8.55
C VAL A 183 -15.76 1.21 7.24
N ALA A 184 -15.57 -0.11 7.29
CA ALA A 184 -15.56 -0.96 6.09
C ALA A 184 -16.88 -0.89 5.32
N ARG A 185 -18.03 -0.92 6.00
CA ARG A 185 -19.35 -0.77 5.35
C ARG A 185 -19.57 0.63 4.78
N ALA A 186 -19.00 1.65 5.40
CA ALA A 186 -19.09 3.03 4.93
C ALA A 186 -18.16 3.32 3.73
N PHE A 187 -17.33 2.37 3.31
CA PHE A 187 -16.31 2.57 2.26
C PHE A 187 -16.85 3.25 0.99
N PRO A 188 -18.00 2.86 0.38
CA PRO A 188 -18.52 3.54 -0.80
C PRO A 188 -18.87 5.03 -0.53
N ALA A 189 -19.43 5.33 0.63
CA ALA A 189 -19.74 6.71 1.02
C ALA A 189 -18.46 7.53 1.28
N LEU A 190 -17.43 6.92 1.85
CA LEU A 190 -16.12 7.56 2.06
C LEU A 190 -15.40 7.83 0.73
N CYS A 191 -15.53 6.94 -0.25
CA CYS A 191 -15.07 7.19 -1.61
C CYS A 191 -15.80 8.37 -2.26
N ALA A 192 -17.12 8.41 -2.17
CA ALA A 192 -17.91 9.53 -2.65
C ALA A 192 -17.51 10.86 -1.97
N LEU A 193 -17.35 10.84 -0.66
CA LEU A 193 -16.89 12.00 0.12
C LEU A 193 -15.50 12.46 -0.32
N SER A 194 -14.59 11.54 -0.58
CA SER A 194 -13.21 11.83 -1.03
C SER A 194 -13.16 12.56 -2.38
N LEU A 195 -14.17 12.37 -3.21
CA LEU A 195 -14.31 13.06 -4.50
C LEU A 195 -15.13 14.36 -4.38
N THR A 196 -16.20 14.34 -3.59
CA THR A 196 -17.10 15.52 -3.48
C THR A 196 -16.52 16.64 -2.65
N LEU A 197 -15.73 16.34 -1.61
CA LEU A 197 -15.11 17.38 -0.78
C LEU A 197 -14.20 18.33 -1.56
N PRO A 198 -13.26 17.88 -2.42
CA PRO A 198 -12.46 18.78 -3.26
C PRO A 198 -13.32 19.67 -4.14
N PHE A 199 -14.39 19.14 -4.75
CA PHE A 199 -15.32 19.90 -5.55
C PHE A 199 -15.99 21.02 -4.74
N LEU A 200 -16.55 20.70 -3.57
CA LEU A 200 -17.23 21.67 -2.70
C LEU A 200 -16.27 22.73 -2.16
N LEU A 201 -15.06 22.35 -1.77
CA LEU A 201 -14.04 23.27 -1.30
C LEU A 201 -13.55 24.18 -2.44
N GLY A 202 -13.33 23.62 -3.64
CA GLY A 202 -12.98 24.39 -4.82
C GLY A 202 -14.05 25.42 -5.16
N TRP A 203 -15.33 25.04 -5.08
CA TRP A 203 -16.45 25.97 -5.23
C TRP A 203 -16.44 27.05 -4.15
N ALA A 204 -16.37 26.66 -2.89
CA ALA A 204 -16.42 27.60 -1.78
C ALA A 204 -15.28 28.63 -1.80
N ILE A 205 -14.10 28.24 -2.28
CA ILE A 205 -12.93 29.13 -2.36
C ILE A 205 -12.96 30.01 -3.60
N SER A 206 -13.30 29.44 -4.77
CA SER A 206 -13.26 30.18 -6.06
C SER A 206 -14.54 30.95 -6.39
N GLY A 207 -15.67 30.54 -5.81
CA GLY A 207 -17.00 31.06 -6.15
C GLY A 207 -17.49 30.66 -7.56
N THR A 208 -16.78 29.74 -8.26
CA THR A 208 -17.06 29.40 -9.66
C THR A 208 -17.18 27.90 -9.87
N LEU A 209 -18.02 27.49 -10.82
CA LEU A 209 -18.13 26.09 -11.25
C LEU A 209 -16.80 25.59 -11.84
N TYR A 210 -16.08 26.45 -12.55
CA TYR A 210 -14.77 26.12 -13.11
C TYR A 210 -13.78 25.70 -12.01
N GLY A 211 -13.64 26.52 -10.96
CA GLY A 211 -12.76 26.17 -9.83
C GLY A 211 -13.22 24.94 -9.06
N ALA A 212 -14.53 24.67 -8.97
CA ALA A 212 -15.05 23.42 -8.42
C ALA A 212 -14.63 22.20 -9.26
N LEU A 213 -14.74 22.30 -10.59
CA LEU A 213 -14.40 21.23 -11.51
C LEU A 213 -12.90 20.97 -11.57
N THR A 214 -12.05 22.00 -11.58
CA THR A 214 -10.61 21.82 -11.58
C THR A 214 -10.12 21.22 -10.25
N ALA A 215 -10.66 21.65 -9.11
CA ALA A 215 -10.38 21.03 -7.82
C ALA A 215 -10.83 19.56 -7.75
N PHE A 216 -11.99 19.22 -8.33
CA PHE A 216 -12.42 17.83 -8.46
C PHE A 216 -11.46 16.99 -9.31
N LEU A 217 -10.98 17.53 -10.44
CA LEU A 217 -10.03 16.82 -11.30
C LEU A 217 -8.69 16.61 -10.59
N TRP A 218 -8.08 17.68 -10.07
CA TRP A 218 -6.74 17.62 -9.48
C TRP A 218 -6.74 16.98 -8.09
N ALA A 219 -7.55 17.46 -7.15
CA ALA A 219 -7.57 16.99 -5.77
C ALA A 219 -8.51 15.79 -5.54
N GLY A 220 -9.45 15.54 -6.43
CA GLY A 220 -10.27 14.34 -6.45
C GLY A 220 -9.57 13.21 -7.20
N LEU A 221 -9.70 13.19 -8.52
CA LEU A 221 -9.36 12.03 -9.36
C LEU A 221 -7.85 11.83 -9.53
N ILE A 222 -7.11 12.88 -9.93
CA ILE A 222 -5.67 12.75 -10.23
C ILE A 222 -4.88 12.41 -8.97
N ARG A 223 -5.22 13.05 -7.84
CA ARG A 223 -4.61 12.75 -6.54
C ARG A 223 -4.86 11.30 -6.11
N VAL A 224 -6.07 10.76 -6.34
CA VAL A 224 -6.38 9.34 -6.04
C VAL A 224 -5.48 8.44 -6.88
N ALA A 225 -5.40 8.67 -8.19
CA ALA A 225 -4.53 7.88 -9.06
C ALA A 225 -3.07 7.92 -8.62
N LEU A 226 -2.55 9.11 -8.29
CA LEU A 226 -1.18 9.25 -7.82
C LEU A 226 -0.93 8.38 -6.58
N LEU A 227 -1.81 8.44 -5.59
CA LEU A 227 -1.68 7.64 -4.37
C LEU A 227 -1.77 6.14 -4.67
N GLN A 228 -2.69 5.72 -5.53
CA GLN A 228 -2.83 4.33 -5.94
C GLN A 228 -1.57 3.81 -6.62
N HIS A 229 -1.06 4.53 -7.63
CA HIS A 229 0.14 4.11 -8.36
C HIS A 229 1.39 4.10 -7.48
N VAL A 230 1.52 5.04 -6.53
CA VAL A 230 2.60 5.02 -5.53
C VAL A 230 2.49 3.77 -4.65
N THR A 231 1.31 3.44 -4.13
CA THR A 231 1.10 2.24 -3.29
C THR A 231 1.34 0.96 -4.08
N TRP A 232 0.80 0.85 -5.30
CA TRP A 232 1.01 -0.31 -6.17
C TRP A 232 2.48 -0.45 -6.62
N SER A 233 3.23 0.66 -6.68
CA SER A 233 4.68 0.61 -6.92
C SER A 233 5.42 0.00 -5.74
N VAL A 234 4.95 0.18 -4.52
CA VAL A 234 5.51 -0.54 -3.36
C VAL A 234 5.30 -2.05 -3.52
N ASN A 235 4.11 -2.50 -3.95
CA ASN A 235 3.82 -3.91 -4.17
C ASN A 235 4.61 -4.53 -5.35
N SER A 236 4.91 -3.74 -6.38
CA SER A 236 5.56 -4.21 -7.60
C SER A 236 7.05 -3.88 -7.65
N LEU A 237 7.41 -2.59 -7.75
CA LEU A 237 8.78 -2.15 -7.95
C LEU A 237 9.67 -2.44 -6.73
N CYS A 238 9.15 -2.24 -5.50
CA CYS A 238 9.92 -2.50 -4.29
C CYS A 238 10.12 -4.00 -3.97
N HIS A 239 9.70 -4.91 -4.86
CA HIS A 239 10.09 -6.32 -4.83
C HIS A 239 11.06 -6.70 -5.96
N VAL A 240 11.42 -5.76 -6.87
CA VAL A 240 12.25 -6.03 -8.05
C VAL A 240 13.47 -5.11 -8.11
N ILE A 241 13.29 -3.82 -7.80
CA ILE A 241 14.31 -2.77 -8.00
C ILE A 241 14.62 -2.11 -6.65
N GLY A 242 15.91 -1.97 -6.32
CA GLY A 242 16.36 -1.26 -5.14
C GLY A 242 17.43 -2.01 -4.34
N SER A 243 17.75 -1.50 -3.17
CA SER A 243 18.76 -2.07 -2.27
C SER A 243 18.14 -3.01 -1.25
N ARG A 244 18.92 -4.00 -0.80
CA ARG A 244 18.52 -4.98 0.23
C ARG A 244 19.52 -5.02 1.38
N PRO A 245 19.55 -3.97 2.21
CA PRO A 245 20.53 -3.88 3.30
C PRO A 245 20.23 -4.81 4.48
N PHE A 246 19.02 -5.38 4.57
CA PHE A 246 18.61 -6.22 5.67
C PHE A 246 18.20 -7.62 5.20
N ARG A 247 18.45 -8.61 6.06
CA ARG A 247 18.01 -9.99 5.84
C ARG A 247 16.51 -10.09 6.08
N THR A 248 15.82 -10.72 5.14
CA THR A 248 14.42 -11.09 5.19
C THR A 248 14.27 -12.61 5.11
N ARG A 249 13.05 -13.12 5.03
CA ARG A 249 12.82 -14.55 4.79
C ARG A 249 13.44 -14.98 3.45
N ARG A 250 13.77 -16.26 3.29
CA ARG A 250 14.50 -16.80 2.10
C ARG A 250 13.86 -16.42 0.76
N HIS A 251 12.52 -16.40 0.69
CA HIS A 251 11.79 -16.13 -0.56
C HIS A 251 11.50 -14.66 -0.78
N ASP A 252 11.54 -13.87 0.26
CA ASP A 252 11.23 -12.45 0.25
C ASP A 252 12.31 -11.68 -0.51
N ARG A 253 11.90 -10.95 -1.53
CA ARG A 253 12.77 -10.15 -2.41
C ARG A 253 12.54 -8.64 -2.26
N SER A 254 11.88 -8.23 -1.19
CA SER A 254 11.64 -6.81 -0.89
C SER A 254 12.92 -5.98 -0.93
N THR A 255 12.82 -4.78 -1.46
CA THR A 255 13.94 -3.83 -1.66
C THR A 255 13.59 -2.46 -1.09
N ASN A 256 14.58 -1.64 -0.86
CA ASN A 256 14.43 -0.23 -0.54
C ASN A 256 14.58 0.60 -1.83
N LEU A 257 13.57 1.39 -2.17
CA LEU A 257 13.54 2.23 -3.37
C LEU A 257 13.42 3.71 -2.98
N TRP A 258 14.56 4.39 -2.80
CA TRP A 258 14.64 5.74 -2.27
C TRP A 258 13.87 6.81 -3.04
N PRO A 259 13.72 6.78 -4.39
CA PRO A 259 12.99 7.83 -5.10
C PRO A 259 11.51 7.92 -4.73
N LEU A 260 10.93 6.82 -4.27
CA LEU A 260 9.53 6.79 -3.83
C LEU A 260 9.35 7.15 -2.35
N ALA A 261 10.42 7.32 -1.57
CA ALA A 261 10.33 7.39 -0.11
C ALA A 261 9.43 8.53 0.40
N LEU A 262 9.52 9.70 -0.21
CA LEU A 262 8.70 10.85 0.19
C LEU A 262 7.24 10.65 -0.22
N LEU A 263 6.98 10.28 -1.47
CA LEU A 263 5.63 10.09 -2.00
C LEU A 263 4.91 8.92 -1.33
N SER A 264 5.63 7.86 -0.96
CA SER A 264 5.08 6.71 -0.25
C SER A 264 5.06 6.87 1.27
N PHE A 265 5.38 8.05 1.81
CA PHE A 265 5.47 8.30 3.26
C PHE A 265 6.38 7.33 4.01
N GLY A 266 7.43 6.83 3.35
CA GLY A 266 8.40 5.88 3.91
C GLY A 266 8.12 4.41 3.60
N GLU A 267 7.01 4.06 2.95
CA GLU A 267 6.66 2.66 2.64
C GLU A 267 7.65 2.00 1.67
N SER A 268 8.30 2.78 0.81
CA SER A 268 9.31 2.26 -0.12
C SER A 268 10.65 1.89 0.52
N TRP A 269 10.84 2.11 1.82
CA TRP A 269 11.87 1.44 2.62
C TRP A 269 11.46 0.00 2.93
N HIS A 270 11.05 -0.72 1.91
CA HIS A 270 10.26 -1.94 1.98
C HIS A 270 11.07 -3.15 2.46
N ASN A 271 12.37 -3.22 2.14
CA ASN A 271 13.26 -4.24 2.73
C ASN A 271 13.46 -4.02 4.24
N GLY A 272 13.54 -2.76 4.70
CA GLY A 272 13.56 -2.44 6.12
C GLY A 272 12.28 -2.90 6.82
N HIS A 273 11.13 -2.62 6.20
CA HIS A 273 9.82 -3.04 6.68
C HIS A 273 9.68 -4.58 6.75
N HIS A 274 9.99 -5.30 5.69
CA HIS A 274 9.92 -6.78 5.67
C HIS A 274 10.90 -7.45 6.62
N SER A 275 12.02 -6.79 6.93
CA SER A 275 12.94 -7.25 7.96
C SER A 275 12.39 -7.07 9.38
N GLU A 276 11.69 -5.98 9.64
CA GLU A 276 11.12 -5.59 10.95
C GLU A 276 9.66 -5.11 10.80
N PRO A 277 8.68 -6.02 10.49
CA PRO A 277 7.34 -5.63 10.11
C PRO A 277 6.56 -4.86 11.18
N THR A 278 6.81 -5.16 12.46
CA THR A 278 6.14 -4.48 13.57
C THR A 278 6.79 -3.13 13.94
N CYS A 279 7.89 -2.75 13.28
CA CYS A 279 8.56 -1.48 13.59
C CYS A 279 7.75 -0.31 13.04
N ALA A 280 7.55 0.73 13.88
CA ALA A 280 6.83 1.94 13.49
C ALA A 280 7.62 2.81 12.48
N ARG A 281 8.91 2.54 12.29
CA ARG A 281 9.77 3.20 11.32
C ARG A 281 10.31 2.20 10.31
N HIS A 282 10.08 2.45 9.03
CA HIS A 282 10.57 1.62 7.93
C HIS A 282 11.96 2.04 7.43
N GLY A 283 12.26 3.33 7.49
CA GLY A 283 13.58 3.88 7.17
C GLY A 283 14.60 3.60 8.29
N LEU A 284 15.18 2.39 8.30
CA LEU A 284 16.04 1.90 9.39
C LEU A 284 17.50 2.40 9.32
N GLN A 285 17.92 3.02 8.23
CA GLN A 285 19.26 3.59 8.06
C GLN A 285 19.24 5.11 8.28
N ARG A 286 20.41 5.67 8.64
CA ARG A 286 20.55 7.12 8.77
C ARG A 286 20.24 7.83 7.45
N GLY A 287 19.55 8.97 7.51
CA GLY A 287 19.18 9.76 6.33
C GLY A 287 17.95 9.26 5.57
N GLN A 288 17.39 8.10 5.94
CA GLN A 288 16.16 7.61 5.33
C GLN A 288 14.95 8.40 5.86
N LEU A 289 14.34 9.21 4.99
CA LEU A 289 13.14 9.98 5.30
C LEU A 289 11.94 9.06 5.43
N ASP A 290 11.22 9.16 6.54
CA ASP A 290 10.00 8.38 6.83
C ASP A 290 8.96 9.32 7.48
N PRO A 291 8.14 10.01 6.65
CA PRO A 291 7.12 10.94 7.14
C PRO A 291 6.10 10.29 8.06
N SER A 292 5.71 9.03 7.80
CA SER A 292 4.79 8.29 8.68
C SER A 292 5.38 8.07 10.07
N ALA A 293 6.65 7.70 10.17
CA ALA A 293 7.31 7.57 11.47
C ALA A 293 7.39 8.90 12.22
N ALA A 294 7.64 10.01 11.52
CA ALA A 294 7.63 11.34 12.12
C ALA A 294 6.24 11.70 12.68
N MET A 295 5.17 11.39 11.95
CA MET A 295 3.80 11.62 12.40
C MET A 295 3.42 10.71 13.58
N ILE A 296 3.83 9.42 13.58
CA ILE A 296 3.62 8.53 14.74
C ILE A 296 4.34 9.08 15.97
N ARG A 297 5.56 9.62 15.79
CA ARG A 297 6.30 10.27 16.91
C ARG A 297 5.55 11.49 17.45
N LEU A 298 4.89 12.26 16.58
CA LEU A 298 4.03 13.35 17.01
C LEU A 298 2.83 12.84 17.79
N PHE A 299 2.15 11.80 17.33
CA PHE A 299 1.03 11.18 18.04
C PHE A 299 1.45 10.64 19.42
N GLU A 300 2.63 10.04 19.53
CA GLU A 300 3.20 9.57 20.80
C GLU A 300 3.43 10.73 21.77
N ARG A 301 4.04 11.84 21.30
CA ARG A 301 4.25 13.05 22.11
C ARG A 301 2.98 13.71 22.59
N LEU A 302 1.91 13.65 21.81
CA LEU A 302 0.59 14.16 22.16
C LEU A 302 -0.23 13.20 23.05
N GLY A 303 0.32 12.01 23.35
CA GLY A 303 -0.38 10.98 24.11
C GLY A 303 -1.56 10.35 23.36
N TRP A 304 -1.56 10.45 22.03
CA TRP A 304 -2.55 9.83 21.14
C TRP A 304 -2.17 8.41 20.73
N ALA A 305 -0.86 8.12 20.78
CA ALA A 305 -0.28 6.80 20.57
C ALA A 305 0.57 6.39 21.76
N SER A 306 0.64 5.09 22.05
CA SER A 306 1.48 4.45 23.07
C SER A 306 2.06 3.14 22.56
N ASP A 307 2.91 2.50 23.33
CA ASP A 307 3.52 1.20 23.03
C ASP A 307 4.14 1.15 21.62
N VAL A 308 4.81 2.23 21.23
CA VAL A 308 5.36 2.37 19.88
C VAL A 308 6.62 1.54 19.73
N HIS A 309 6.64 0.63 18.80
CA HIS A 309 7.78 -0.23 18.49
C HIS A 309 8.80 0.54 17.63
N TRP A 310 9.67 1.32 18.29
CA TRP A 310 10.76 2.01 17.61
C TRP A 310 11.91 1.06 17.26
N PRO A 311 12.77 1.45 16.28
CA PRO A 311 13.93 0.65 15.89
C PRO A 311 14.86 0.36 17.08
N ASP A 312 15.15 -0.92 17.33
CA ASP A 312 16.20 -1.36 18.26
C ASP A 312 17.52 -1.51 17.51
N PRO A 313 18.56 -0.72 17.84
CA PRO A 313 19.86 -0.76 17.17
C PRO A 313 20.51 -2.14 17.17
N ALA A 314 20.40 -2.89 18.28
CA ALA A 314 20.99 -4.23 18.39
C ALA A 314 20.28 -5.24 17.49
N ARG A 315 18.94 -5.15 17.40
CA ARG A 315 18.13 -5.99 16.54
C ARG A 315 18.40 -5.67 15.05
N ILE A 316 18.46 -4.39 14.69
CA ILE A 316 18.79 -3.95 13.34
C ILE A 316 20.18 -4.43 12.91
N LEU A 317 21.18 -4.34 13.80
CA LEU A 317 22.53 -4.82 13.51
C LEU A 317 22.56 -6.32 13.20
N ARG A 318 21.81 -7.13 13.95
CA ARG A 318 21.67 -8.56 13.69
C ARG A 318 20.99 -8.87 12.34
N ARG A 319 20.09 -7.96 11.88
CA ARG A 319 19.38 -8.09 10.60
C ARG A 319 20.18 -7.58 9.40
N ARG A 320 21.25 -6.83 9.58
CA ARG A 320 22.06 -6.37 8.45
C ARG A 320 22.52 -7.53 7.60
N ALA A 321 22.32 -7.45 6.31
CA ALA A 321 22.94 -8.35 5.35
C ALA A 321 24.47 -8.18 5.49
N ARG A 322 25.21 -9.29 5.62
CA ARG A 322 26.66 -9.20 5.48
C ARG A 322 26.96 -8.79 4.04
N ALA A 323 27.87 -7.84 3.84
CA ALA A 323 28.43 -7.61 2.52
C ALA A 323 28.87 -8.98 1.97
N PRO A 324 28.61 -9.29 0.68
CA PRO A 324 29.20 -10.48 0.09
C PRO A 324 30.70 -10.42 0.38
N VAL A 325 31.20 -11.43 1.08
CA VAL A 325 32.66 -11.65 1.17
C VAL A 325 33.06 -11.90 -0.27
N ILE A 326 33.72 -10.94 -0.88
CA ILE A 326 34.40 -11.18 -2.17
C ILE A 326 35.52 -12.15 -1.79
N ASP A 327 35.24 -13.43 -1.94
CA ASP A 327 36.27 -14.46 -1.83
C ASP A 327 37.17 -14.28 -3.04
N SER A 328 38.30 -13.61 -2.82
CA SER A 328 39.34 -13.39 -3.83
C SER A 328 39.98 -14.68 -4.33
N SER A 329 39.52 -15.85 -3.84
CA SER A 329 40.00 -17.16 -4.21
C SER A 329 39.13 -17.90 -5.25
N ASP A 330 37.99 -17.31 -5.71
CA ASP A 330 37.16 -17.94 -6.73
C ASP A 330 37.60 -17.55 -8.16
N ASP A 331 38.70 -18.19 -8.59
CA ASP A 331 39.36 -18.07 -9.92
C ASP A 331 38.53 -18.72 -11.08
N ARG A 332 37.22 -18.98 -10.89
CA ARG A 332 36.36 -19.71 -11.83
C ARG A 332 35.73 -18.87 -12.95
N TYR A 333 36.15 -17.62 -13.10
CA TYR A 333 35.79 -16.76 -14.26
C TYR A 333 37.00 -16.05 -14.85
N ARG A 334 38.03 -16.84 -15.27
CA ARG A 334 38.96 -16.43 -16.26
C ARG A 334 38.76 -17.22 -17.53
#